data_750660203c492c16e8868fafd9fe38b1
#
_entry.id   750660203c492c16e8868fafd9fe38b1
#
_cell.length_a   1.000
_cell.length_b   1.000
_cell.length_c   1.000
_cell.angle_alpha   90.00
_cell.angle_beta   90.00
_cell.angle_gamma   90.00
#
_symmetry.space_group_name_H-M   'P 1'
#
loop_
_entity.id
_entity.type
_entity.pdbx_description
1 polymer ?
#
loop_
_entity_poly.entity_id
_entity_poly.type
_entity_poly.pdbx_seq_one_letter_code
_entity_poly.pdbx_strand_id
1 'polypeptide(L)' 'MITFNEFLRKVDETFASHQGKNKWRYGQTIMNVLWQTWPQKYKEIQGSDFDCFYDNSTVRLTLAKLEKEWYI' A
#
# COMPACT_ATOMS: atom_id res chain seq x y z
N MET A 1 1.49 -10.42 -12.97
CA MET A 1 1.60 -9.73 -11.67
C MET A 1 2.78 -8.78 -11.66
N ILE A 2 2.61 -7.59 -11.14
CA ILE A 2 3.68 -6.60 -11.13
C ILE A 2 4.72 -6.94 -10.06
N THR A 3 5.92 -6.39 -10.22
CA THR A 3 6.97 -6.55 -9.22
C THR A 3 6.69 -5.62 -8.03
N PHE A 4 7.39 -5.86 -6.92
CA PHE A 4 7.27 -4.98 -5.75
C PHE A 4 7.70 -3.55 -6.10
N ASN A 5 8.75 -3.39 -6.91
CA ASN A 5 9.19 -2.04 -7.32
C ASN A 5 8.14 -1.34 -8.17
N GLU A 6 7.45 -2.08 -9.04
CA GLU A 6 6.36 -1.51 -9.82
C GLU A 6 5.19 -1.13 -8.93
N PHE A 7 4.92 -1.94 -7.90
CA PHE A 7 3.90 -1.60 -6.91
C PHE A 7 4.23 -0.28 -6.21
N LEU A 8 5.48 -0.13 -5.77
CA LEU A 8 5.90 1.12 -5.12
C LEU A 8 5.75 2.32 -6.03
N ARG A 9 6.08 2.16 -7.32
CA ARG A 9 5.91 3.24 -8.29
C ARG A 9 4.43 3.62 -8.42
N LYS A 10 3.55 2.63 -8.49
CA LYS A 10 2.11 2.89 -8.55
C LYS A 10 1.63 3.63 -7.31
N VAL A 11 2.13 3.24 -6.14
CA VAL A 11 1.78 3.92 -4.89
C VAL A 11 2.19 5.39 -4.97
N ASP A 12 3.42 5.66 -5.39
CA ASP A 12 3.92 7.04 -5.44
C ASP A 12 3.17 7.88 -6.46
N GLU A 13 2.85 7.31 -7.62
CA GLU A 13 2.10 8.02 -8.64
C GLU A 13 0.68 8.31 -8.17
N THR A 14 0.05 7.34 -7.53
CA THR A 14 -1.30 7.49 -7.02
C THR A 14 -1.33 8.52 -5.89
N PHE A 15 -0.34 8.45 -4.99
CA PHE A 15 -0.25 9.40 -3.90
C PHE A 15 -0.11 10.84 -4.43
N ALA A 16 0.75 11.03 -5.43
CA ALA A 16 0.94 12.35 -6.02
C ALA A 16 -0.35 12.88 -6.66
N SER A 17 -1.12 12.00 -7.31
CA SER A 17 -2.35 12.42 -7.98
C SER A 17 -3.48 12.75 -7.00
N HIS A 18 -3.35 12.37 -5.73
CA HIS A 18 -4.37 12.61 -4.71
C HIS A 18 -3.94 13.65 -3.68
N GLN A 19 -3.07 14.57 -4.05
CA GLN A 19 -2.60 15.63 -3.15
C GLN A 19 -3.38 16.94 -3.29
N GLY A 20 -4.41 16.95 -4.13
CA GLY A 20 -5.26 18.12 -4.28
C GLY A 20 -6.36 18.17 -3.24
N LYS A 21 -7.60 18.32 -3.73
CA LYS A 21 -8.76 18.55 -2.90
C LYS A 21 -9.08 17.39 -1.95
N ASN A 22 -8.90 16.15 -2.40
CA ASN A 22 -9.17 14.95 -1.60
C ASN A 22 -7.86 14.24 -1.31
N LYS A 23 -7.11 14.78 -0.38
CA LYS A 23 -5.81 14.22 -0.03
C LYS A 23 -5.93 12.84 0.58
N TRP A 24 -5.15 11.90 0.06
CA TRP A 24 -4.99 10.60 0.67
C TRP A 24 -3.71 10.60 1.51
N ARG A 25 -3.74 9.92 2.65
CA ARG A 25 -2.51 9.66 3.41
C ARG A 25 -1.70 8.60 2.67
N TYR A 26 -0.40 8.56 2.90
CA TYR A 26 0.45 7.60 2.22
C TYR A 26 0.05 6.16 2.54
N GLY A 27 -0.21 5.86 3.81
CA GLY A 27 -0.67 4.53 4.19
C GLY A 27 -1.99 4.14 3.55
N GLN A 28 -2.92 5.09 3.47
CA GLN A 28 -4.19 4.87 2.77
C GLN A 28 -3.94 4.52 1.30
N THR A 29 -3.01 5.22 0.66
CA THR A 29 -2.69 4.98 -0.75
C THR A 29 -2.10 3.59 -0.94
N ILE A 30 -1.19 3.17 -0.04
CA ILE A 30 -0.62 1.82 -0.09
C ILE A 30 -1.73 0.77 -0.08
N MET A 31 -2.66 0.89 0.86
CA MET A 31 -3.73 -0.10 0.97
C MET A 31 -4.66 -0.08 -0.24
N ASN A 32 -4.98 1.11 -0.76
CA ASN A 32 -5.84 1.21 -1.93
C ASN A 32 -5.19 0.61 -3.18
N VAL A 33 -3.90 0.86 -3.38
CA VAL A 33 -3.18 0.28 -4.52
C VAL A 33 -3.02 -1.23 -4.34
N LEU A 34 -2.80 -1.67 -3.11
CA LEU A 34 -2.72 -3.11 -2.82
C LEU A 34 -4.04 -3.80 -3.16
N TRP A 35 -5.16 -3.19 -2.82
CA TRP A 35 -6.47 -3.72 -3.18
C TRP A 35 -6.59 -3.92 -4.69
N GLN A 36 -6.09 -2.98 -5.48
CA GLN A 36 -6.17 -3.04 -6.93
C GLN A 36 -5.22 -4.08 -7.53
N THR A 37 -4.04 -4.25 -6.95
CA THR A 37 -2.99 -5.06 -7.55
C THR A 37 -2.90 -6.47 -6.98
N TRP A 38 -3.26 -6.65 -5.72
CA TRP A 38 -3.19 -7.97 -5.07
C TRP A 38 -4.26 -8.06 -3.98
N PRO A 39 -5.54 -8.20 -4.39
CA PRO A 39 -6.65 -8.17 -3.42
C PRO A 39 -6.57 -9.23 -2.33
N GLN A 40 -5.98 -10.38 -2.61
CA GLN A 40 -5.85 -11.43 -1.59
C GLN A 40 -4.91 -10.99 -0.47
N LYS A 41 -3.81 -10.34 -0.83
CA LYS A 41 -2.88 -9.81 0.17
C LYS A 41 -3.51 -8.65 0.94
N TYR A 42 -4.29 -7.82 0.27
CA TYR A 42 -5.03 -6.76 0.94
C TYR A 42 -5.91 -7.33 2.05
N LYS A 43 -6.65 -8.39 1.75
CA LYS A 43 -7.53 -9.00 2.75
C LYS A 43 -6.75 -9.58 3.92
N GLU A 44 -5.58 -10.12 3.65
CA GLU A 44 -4.73 -10.66 4.71
C GLU A 44 -4.24 -9.57 5.66
N ILE A 45 -3.88 -8.40 5.11
CA ILE A 45 -3.31 -7.30 5.88
C ILE A 45 -4.37 -6.44 6.54
N GLN A 46 -5.52 -6.28 5.90
CA GLN A 46 -6.60 -5.43 6.40
C GLN A 46 -7.00 -5.82 7.82
N GLY A 47 -6.99 -4.84 8.72
CA GLY A 47 -7.37 -5.06 10.11
C GLY A 47 -6.29 -5.71 10.97
N SER A 48 -5.14 -6.07 10.39
CA SER A 48 -4.02 -6.63 11.14
C SER A 48 -3.10 -5.52 11.65
N ASP A 49 -2.05 -5.92 12.38
CA ASP A 49 -1.05 -4.99 12.87
C ASP A 49 -0.27 -4.32 11.73
N PHE A 50 -0.37 -4.85 10.53
CA PHE A 50 0.32 -4.31 9.34
C PHE A 50 -0.56 -3.41 8.49
N ASP A 51 -1.80 -3.16 8.91
CA ASP A 51 -2.72 -2.29 8.18
C ASP A 51 -2.37 -0.83 8.44
N CYS A 52 -1.88 -0.13 7.42
CA CYS A 52 -1.46 1.25 7.54
C CYS A 52 -2.50 2.25 7.03
N PHE A 53 -3.73 1.79 6.75
CA PHE A 53 -4.74 2.67 6.13
C PHE A 53 -4.98 3.94 6.94
N TYR A 54 -5.10 3.81 8.25
CA TYR A 54 -5.39 4.95 9.13
C TYR A 54 -4.18 5.46 9.90
N ASP A 55 -3.01 4.85 9.72
CA ASP A 55 -1.85 5.16 10.55
C ASP A 55 -0.56 5.10 9.74
N ASN A 56 -0.06 6.29 9.36
CA ASN A 56 1.18 6.37 8.59
C ASN A 56 2.40 5.83 9.34
N SER A 57 2.34 5.75 10.67
CA SER A 57 3.48 5.20 11.42
C SER A 57 3.64 3.70 11.18
N THR A 58 2.62 3.02 10.67
CA THR A 58 2.68 1.59 10.35
C THR A 58 3.25 1.33 8.96
N VAL A 59 3.42 2.36 8.13
CA VAL A 59 3.86 2.21 6.74
C VAL A 59 5.14 1.39 6.61
N ARG A 60 6.13 1.66 7.45
CA ARG A 60 7.40 0.95 7.39
C ARG A 60 7.20 -0.55 7.58
N LEU A 61 6.39 -0.93 8.57
CA LEU A 61 6.11 -2.35 8.83
C LEU A 61 5.34 -2.98 7.68
N THR A 62 4.37 -2.25 7.14
CA THR A 62 3.57 -2.74 6.02
C THR A 62 4.45 -3.02 4.81
N LEU A 63 5.32 -2.06 4.45
CA LEU A 63 6.18 -2.21 3.28
C LEU A 63 7.21 -3.31 3.47
N ALA A 64 7.75 -3.45 4.69
CA ALA A 64 8.72 -4.51 4.96
C ALA A 64 8.07 -5.89 4.79
N LYS A 65 6.84 -6.04 5.30
CA LYS A 65 6.11 -7.30 5.14
C LYS A 65 5.80 -7.58 3.68
N LEU A 66 5.34 -6.58 2.94
CA LEU A 66 5.01 -6.75 1.54
C LEU A 66 6.23 -7.12 0.71
N GLU A 67 7.36 -6.44 0.96
CA GLU A 67 8.58 -6.75 0.23
C GLU A 67 9.03 -8.18 0.47
N LYS A 68 9.00 -8.61 1.71
CA LYS A 68 9.40 -9.95 2.09
C LYS A 68 8.51 -11.02 1.45
N GLU A 69 7.23 -10.73 1.35
CA GLU A 69 6.25 -11.72 0.90
C GLU A 69 5.81 -11.56 -0.54
N TRP A 70 6.36 -10.60 -1.24
CA TRP A 70 6.02 -10.40 -2.65
C TRP A 70 6.57 -11.56 -3.46
N TYR A 71 5.71 -12.17 -4.26
CA TYR A 71 6.07 -13.45 -4.89
C TYR A 71 6.76 -13.30 -6.25
N ILE A 72 7.19 -12.13 -6.59
CA ILE A 72 7.97 -11.92 -7.82
C ILE A 72 9.31 -11.32 -7.48
#